data_3e344982e94cd8800a2cde80da1a96a1
#
_entry.id   3e344982e94cd8800a2cde80da1a96a1
#
_cell.length_a   1.000
_cell.length_b   1.000
_cell.length_c   1.000
_cell.angle_alpha   90.00
_cell.angle_beta   90.00
_cell.angle_gamma   90.00
#
_symmetry.space_group_name_H-M   'P 1'
#
loop_
_entity.id
_entity.type
_entity.pdbx_description
1 polymer ?
#
loop_
_entity_poly.entity_id
_entity_poly.type
_entity_poly.pdbx_seq_one_letter_code
_entity_poly.pdbx_strand_id
1 'polypeptide(L)'
;RYGDTEETIKRFHMMADRCTPPLPDEELQSILKSASRYYAKIKKDPEYITPEVYNAKGPIRWEDPIPFGRYTVAQFPIDALPKDIGDYAKAVAMSTQTPVDMAGTVALSILSVCLQGKFSVQGKADWIEPLNTYALVIAMPSERKSAVQHMMLKPVNAYEQQYNQRNAAKVEGS
;
A
#
# COMPACT_ATOMS: atom_id res chain seq x y z
N ARG A 1 4.26 7.41 25.21
CA ARG A 1 4.29 6.31 26.19
C ARG A 1 5.01 6.70 27.48
N TYR A 2 6.13 7.40 27.38
CA TYR A 2 6.93 7.79 28.54
C TYR A 2 6.77 9.27 28.94
N GLY A 3 6.16 10.07 28.09
CA GLY A 3 5.99 11.51 28.31
C GLY A 3 7.31 12.28 28.36
N ASP A 4 7.28 13.42 29.04
CA ASP A 4 8.42 14.29 29.26
C ASP A 4 9.07 13.94 30.62
N THR A 5 9.70 12.76 30.69
CA THR A 5 10.31 12.23 31.89
C THR A 5 11.83 12.14 31.73
N GLU A 6 12.54 12.14 32.87
CA GLU A 6 13.97 11.94 32.91
C GLU A 6 14.40 10.63 32.23
N GLU A 7 13.60 9.60 32.38
CA GLU A 7 13.81 8.30 31.70
C GLU A 7 13.72 8.44 30.15
N THR A 8 12.80 9.26 29.64
CA THR A 8 12.70 9.52 28.21
C THR A 8 13.94 10.20 27.65
N ILE A 9 14.44 11.22 28.39
CA ILE A 9 15.65 11.94 28.01
C ILE A 9 16.86 11.01 28.03
N LYS A 10 17.00 10.19 29.05
CA LYS A 10 18.08 9.20 29.19
C LYS A 10 18.06 8.19 28.01
N ARG A 11 16.89 7.69 27.67
CA ARG A 11 16.74 6.76 26.52
C ARG A 11 17.05 7.44 25.19
N PHE A 12 16.68 8.69 25.03
CA PHE A 12 16.99 9.47 23.84
C PHE A 12 18.50 9.60 23.64
N HIS A 13 19.26 9.98 24.69
CA HIS A 13 20.72 10.04 24.63
C HIS A 13 21.33 8.68 24.30
N MET A 14 20.88 7.61 24.96
CA MET A 14 21.34 6.26 24.65
C MET A 14 21.12 5.85 23.20
N MET A 15 20.04 6.31 22.57
CA MET A 15 19.78 6.02 21.16
C MET A 15 20.61 6.90 20.22
N ALA A 16 20.84 8.15 20.60
CA ALA A 16 21.68 9.07 19.84
C ALA A 16 23.14 8.60 19.76
N ASP A 17 23.67 8.04 20.84
CA ASP A 17 25.01 7.45 20.89
C ASP A 17 25.20 6.25 19.96
N ARG A 18 24.10 5.61 19.54
CA ARG A 18 24.11 4.48 18.58
C ARG A 18 24.08 4.93 17.12
N CYS A 19 23.88 6.21 16.85
CA CYS A 19 23.92 6.74 15.48
C CYS A 19 25.37 6.73 14.97
N THR A 20 25.54 6.52 13.67
CA THR A 20 26.86 6.53 13.03
C THR A 20 26.85 7.52 11.87
N PRO A 21 27.53 8.67 11.99
CA PRO A 21 28.21 9.19 13.19
C PRO A 21 27.21 9.56 14.31
N PRO A 22 27.66 9.66 15.58
CA PRO A 22 26.83 10.15 16.67
C PRO A 22 26.31 11.56 16.38
N LEU A 23 25.09 11.86 16.86
CA LEU A 23 24.51 13.19 16.67
C LEU A 23 25.27 14.24 17.51
N PRO A 24 25.56 15.44 16.97
CA PRO A 24 26.16 16.52 17.71
C PRO A 24 25.29 16.98 18.90
N ASP A 25 25.90 17.39 19.99
CA ASP A 25 25.20 17.85 21.20
C ASP A 25 24.22 19.00 20.92
N GLU A 26 24.58 19.93 20.04
CA GLU A 26 23.72 21.05 19.63
C GLU A 26 22.44 20.56 18.97
N GLU A 27 22.54 19.53 18.12
CA GLU A 27 21.41 18.94 17.45
C GLU A 27 20.52 18.19 18.45
N LEU A 28 21.11 17.43 19.36
CA LEU A 28 20.40 16.74 20.44
C LEU A 28 19.59 17.72 21.30
N GLN A 29 20.19 18.83 21.68
CA GLN A 29 19.50 19.87 22.45
C GLN A 29 18.38 20.53 21.67
N SER A 30 18.59 20.78 20.38
CA SER A 30 17.57 21.34 19.50
C SER A 30 16.36 20.41 19.38
N ILE A 31 16.59 19.11 19.20
CA ILE A 31 15.54 18.08 19.12
C ILE A 31 14.77 18.01 20.45
N LEU A 32 15.46 17.93 21.58
CA LEU A 32 14.84 17.89 22.90
C LEU A 32 13.98 19.12 23.16
N LYS A 33 14.48 20.32 22.83
CA LYS A 33 13.73 21.57 22.98
C LYS A 33 12.50 21.62 22.12
N SER A 34 12.59 21.11 20.91
CA SER A 34 11.44 21.00 19.98
C SER A 34 10.41 20.00 20.51
N ALA A 35 10.86 18.82 20.95
CA ALA A 35 10.01 17.79 21.53
C ALA A 35 9.26 18.28 22.77
N SER A 36 9.95 18.97 23.69
CA SER A 36 9.34 19.53 24.90
C SER A 36 8.26 20.57 24.58
N ARG A 37 8.51 21.45 23.60
CA ARG A 37 7.49 22.42 23.15
C ARG A 37 6.26 21.72 22.57
N TYR A 38 6.47 20.71 21.75
CA TYR A 38 5.38 19.95 21.13
C TYR A 38 4.59 19.18 22.19
N TYR A 39 5.28 18.57 23.15
CA TYR A 39 4.63 17.87 24.25
C TYR A 39 3.81 18.80 25.15
N ALA A 40 4.32 20.00 25.44
CA ALA A 40 3.56 21.01 26.16
C ALA A 40 2.29 21.46 25.44
N LYS A 41 2.27 21.41 24.10
CA LYS A 41 1.09 21.66 23.29
C LYS A 41 0.09 20.50 23.37
N ILE A 42 0.58 19.26 23.26
CA ILE A 42 -0.26 18.04 23.31
C ILE A 42 -0.93 17.91 24.68
N LYS A 43 -0.24 18.22 25.77
CA LYS A 43 -0.83 18.17 27.13
C LYS A 43 -2.09 19.03 27.30
N LYS A 44 -2.31 20.01 26.43
CA LYS A 44 -3.48 20.90 26.46
C LYS A 44 -4.67 20.33 25.68
N ASP A 45 -4.46 19.24 24.94
CA ASP A 45 -5.50 18.57 24.20
C ASP A 45 -6.48 17.86 25.17
N PRO A 46 -7.79 18.11 25.06
CA PRO A 46 -8.80 17.42 25.91
C PRO A 46 -8.78 15.90 25.77
N GLU A 47 -8.34 15.38 24.63
CA GLU A 47 -8.23 13.94 24.40
C GLU A 47 -6.88 13.34 24.81
N TYR A 48 -5.98 14.17 25.35
CA TYR A 48 -4.66 13.69 25.77
C TYR A 48 -4.76 12.70 26.94
N ILE A 49 -4.26 11.49 26.70
CA ILE A 49 -4.14 10.45 27.72
C ILE A 49 -2.72 10.51 28.31
N THR A 50 -2.63 10.73 29.62
CA THR A 50 -1.33 10.79 30.30
C THR A 50 -0.60 9.44 30.24
N PRO A 51 0.76 9.43 30.31
CA PRO A 51 1.53 8.19 30.32
C PRO A 51 1.13 7.23 31.45
N GLU A 52 0.76 7.77 32.62
CA GLU A 52 0.31 6.98 33.77
C GLU A 52 -1.00 6.24 33.46
N VAL A 53 -1.98 6.94 32.90
CA VAL A 53 -3.27 6.37 32.53
C VAL A 53 -3.09 5.37 31.39
N TYR A 54 -2.26 5.70 30.40
CA TYR A 54 -1.93 4.81 29.30
C TYR A 54 -1.28 3.50 29.76
N ASN A 55 -0.31 3.60 30.67
CA ASN A 55 0.44 2.47 31.20
C ASN A 55 -0.38 1.66 32.23
N ALA A 56 -1.32 2.30 32.96
CA ALA A 56 -2.19 1.63 33.91
C ALA A 56 -3.18 0.65 33.24
N LYS A 57 -3.42 0.78 31.95
CA LYS A 57 -4.25 -0.18 31.19
C LYS A 57 -3.62 -1.58 31.09
N GLY A 58 -2.42 -1.77 31.64
CA GLY A 58 -1.69 -3.03 31.58
C GLY A 58 -1.09 -3.32 30.19
N PRO A 59 -0.36 -4.42 30.06
CA PRO A 59 0.14 -4.83 28.75
C PRO A 59 -1.02 -5.12 27.81
N ILE A 60 -0.93 -4.59 26.59
CA ILE A 60 -1.88 -4.94 25.54
C ILE A 60 -1.83 -6.46 25.37
N ARG A 61 -2.90 -7.15 25.76
CA ARG A 61 -3.04 -8.55 25.47
C ARG A 61 -3.40 -8.67 23.98
N TRP A 62 -2.45 -9.06 23.18
CA TRP A 62 -2.69 -9.44 21.80
C TRP A 62 -3.47 -10.75 21.80
N GLU A 63 -4.47 -10.85 20.98
CA GLU A 63 -5.08 -12.14 20.69
C GLU A 63 -4.01 -13.05 20.06
N ASP A 64 -4.12 -14.35 20.29
CA ASP A 64 -3.21 -15.31 19.67
C ASP A 64 -3.25 -15.15 18.15
N PRO A 65 -2.09 -15.11 17.48
CA PRO A 65 -2.04 -15.01 16.03
C PRO A 65 -2.83 -16.14 15.40
N ILE A 66 -3.76 -15.80 14.52
CA ILE A 66 -4.54 -16.80 13.82
C ILE A 66 -3.59 -17.50 12.82
N PRO A 67 -3.35 -18.82 12.96
CA PRO A 67 -2.40 -19.52 12.11
C PRO A 67 -2.81 -19.44 10.63
N PHE A 68 -1.86 -19.18 9.76
CA PHE A 68 -2.06 -19.29 8.31
C PHE A 68 -2.50 -20.74 7.98
N GLY A 69 -3.54 -20.87 7.17
CA GLY A 69 -4.05 -22.18 6.74
C GLY A 69 -5.32 -22.65 7.43
N ARG A 70 -5.84 -21.93 8.43
CA ARG A 70 -7.17 -22.20 9.00
C ARG A 70 -8.32 -21.50 8.27
N TYR A 71 -8.03 -20.69 7.26
CA TYR A 71 -9.05 -19.98 6.48
C TYR A 71 -9.26 -20.66 5.15
N THR A 72 -10.51 -20.97 4.85
CA THR A 72 -10.91 -21.24 3.48
C THR A 72 -10.97 -19.88 2.77
N VAL A 73 -9.99 -19.62 1.93
CA VAL A 73 -9.97 -18.41 1.10
C VAL A 73 -11.07 -18.55 0.06
N ALA A 74 -11.94 -17.55 -0.06
CA ALA A 74 -12.93 -17.50 -1.13
C ALA A 74 -12.21 -17.45 -2.48
N GLN A 75 -12.71 -18.21 -3.45
CA GLN A 75 -12.18 -18.18 -4.80
C GLN A 75 -12.46 -16.82 -5.45
N PHE A 76 -11.54 -16.36 -6.26
CA PHE A 76 -11.73 -15.13 -7.03
C PHE A 76 -12.92 -15.31 -7.99
N PRO A 77 -13.90 -14.36 -7.97
CA PRO A 77 -15.11 -14.47 -8.77
C PRO A 77 -14.83 -14.11 -10.24
N ILE A 78 -14.05 -14.93 -10.94
CA ILE A 78 -13.59 -14.66 -12.30
C ILE A 78 -14.75 -14.48 -13.29
N ASP A 79 -15.87 -15.12 -13.04
CA ASP A 79 -17.08 -15.03 -13.86
C ASP A 79 -17.86 -13.72 -13.64
N ALA A 80 -17.50 -12.91 -12.66
CA ALA A 80 -18.00 -11.55 -12.49
C ALA A 80 -17.33 -10.55 -13.43
N LEU A 81 -16.19 -10.90 -14.02
CA LEU A 81 -15.55 -10.08 -15.05
C LEU A 81 -16.33 -10.18 -16.39
N PRO A 82 -16.26 -9.13 -17.24
CA PRO A 82 -16.74 -9.24 -18.62
C PRO A 82 -16.15 -10.48 -19.29
N LYS A 83 -16.98 -11.19 -20.04
CA LYS A 83 -16.66 -12.52 -20.59
C LYS A 83 -15.28 -12.59 -21.25
N ASP A 84 -14.97 -11.67 -22.15
CA ASP A 84 -13.70 -11.68 -22.90
C ASP A 84 -12.49 -11.50 -21.98
N ILE A 85 -12.62 -10.69 -20.93
CA ILE A 85 -11.57 -10.43 -19.94
C ILE A 85 -11.40 -11.63 -19.00
N GLY A 86 -12.51 -12.19 -18.55
CA GLY A 86 -12.49 -13.39 -17.70
C GLY A 86 -11.90 -14.58 -18.44
N ASP A 87 -12.28 -14.81 -19.68
CA ASP A 87 -11.77 -15.89 -20.52
C ASP A 87 -10.26 -15.71 -20.82
N TYR A 88 -9.82 -14.47 -21.07
CA TYR A 88 -8.40 -14.16 -21.25
C TYR A 88 -7.60 -14.41 -19.97
N ALA A 89 -8.09 -13.95 -18.82
CA ALA A 89 -7.44 -14.21 -17.53
C ALA A 89 -7.34 -15.71 -17.21
N LYS A 90 -8.39 -16.50 -17.50
CA LYS A 90 -8.36 -17.97 -17.38
C LYS A 90 -7.31 -18.59 -18.30
N ALA A 91 -7.24 -18.14 -19.55
CA ALA A 91 -6.26 -18.65 -20.53
C ALA A 91 -4.82 -18.31 -20.09
N VAL A 92 -4.55 -17.12 -19.56
CA VAL A 92 -3.25 -16.72 -19.01
C VAL A 92 -2.90 -17.59 -17.81
N ALA A 93 -3.82 -17.76 -16.84
CA ALA A 93 -3.61 -18.59 -15.68
C ALA A 93 -3.28 -20.05 -16.06
N MET A 94 -4.00 -20.61 -17.01
CA MET A 94 -3.76 -21.97 -17.55
C MET A 94 -2.38 -22.05 -18.22
N SER A 95 -2.04 -21.11 -19.08
CA SER A 95 -0.76 -21.08 -19.81
C SER A 95 0.45 -20.94 -18.89
N THR A 96 0.30 -20.12 -17.85
CA THR A 96 1.36 -19.90 -16.86
C THR A 96 1.36 -20.90 -15.71
N GLN A 97 0.33 -21.76 -15.63
CA GLN A 97 0.11 -22.69 -14.51
C GLN A 97 0.10 -21.96 -13.15
N THR A 98 -0.62 -20.86 -13.08
CA THR A 98 -0.78 -20.05 -11.88
C THR A 98 -2.24 -20.03 -11.42
N PRO A 99 -2.52 -19.69 -10.15
CA PRO A 99 -3.89 -19.48 -9.69
C PRO A 99 -4.61 -18.42 -10.53
N VAL A 100 -5.88 -18.65 -10.84
CA VAL A 100 -6.72 -17.69 -11.59
C VAL A 100 -6.88 -16.37 -10.86
N ASP A 101 -6.80 -16.38 -9.54
CA ASP A 101 -6.86 -15.20 -8.66
C ASP A 101 -5.78 -14.19 -9.01
N MET A 102 -4.57 -14.66 -9.32
CA MET A 102 -3.45 -13.82 -9.74
C MET A 102 -3.77 -13.09 -11.06
N ALA A 103 -4.19 -13.82 -12.07
CA ALA A 103 -4.54 -13.25 -13.38
C ALA A 103 -5.75 -12.32 -13.28
N GLY A 104 -6.78 -12.69 -12.52
CA GLY A 104 -7.96 -11.88 -12.27
C GLY A 104 -7.65 -10.56 -11.55
N THR A 105 -6.80 -10.60 -10.53
CA THR A 105 -6.37 -9.39 -9.81
C THR A 105 -5.58 -8.44 -10.72
N VAL A 106 -4.67 -8.99 -11.54
CA VAL A 106 -3.92 -8.20 -12.53
C VAL A 106 -4.86 -7.63 -13.59
N ALA A 107 -5.88 -8.39 -14.05
CA ALA A 107 -6.89 -7.90 -14.98
C ALA A 107 -7.64 -6.68 -14.44
N LEU A 108 -8.09 -6.72 -13.17
CA LEU A 108 -8.75 -5.58 -12.53
C LEU A 108 -7.85 -4.34 -12.48
N SER A 109 -6.57 -4.52 -12.18
CA SER A 109 -5.60 -3.41 -12.14
C SER A 109 -5.43 -2.77 -13.53
N ILE A 110 -5.34 -3.58 -14.57
CA ILE A 110 -5.21 -3.11 -15.96
C ILE A 110 -6.48 -2.39 -16.40
N LEU A 111 -7.66 -2.94 -16.09
CA LEU A 111 -8.93 -2.27 -16.36
C LEU A 111 -9.03 -0.91 -15.68
N SER A 112 -8.59 -0.83 -14.42
CA SER A 112 -8.51 0.43 -13.67
C SER A 112 -7.68 1.48 -14.42
N VAL A 113 -6.49 1.11 -14.91
CA VAL A 113 -5.63 2.01 -15.71
C VAL A 113 -6.30 2.41 -17.02
N CYS A 114 -6.92 1.49 -17.74
CA CYS A 114 -7.58 1.78 -19.02
C CYS A 114 -8.81 2.70 -18.89
N LEU A 115 -9.49 2.65 -17.76
CA LEU A 115 -10.70 3.41 -17.47
C LEU A 115 -10.44 4.71 -16.71
N GLN A 116 -9.27 4.86 -16.16
CA GLN A 116 -8.86 6.02 -15.37
C GLN A 116 -9.05 7.33 -16.17
N GLY A 117 -9.66 8.33 -15.52
CA GLY A 117 -9.93 9.63 -16.13
C GLY A 117 -11.05 9.65 -17.17
N LYS A 118 -11.62 8.48 -17.54
CA LYS A 118 -12.75 8.39 -18.46
C LYS A 118 -14.07 8.13 -17.75
N PHE A 119 -14.00 7.44 -16.63
CA PHE A 119 -15.15 7.03 -15.83
C PHE A 119 -14.91 7.31 -14.36
N SER A 120 -15.99 7.55 -13.65
CA SER A 120 -16.04 7.67 -12.19
C SER A 120 -17.20 6.84 -11.65
N VAL A 121 -17.13 6.42 -10.40
CA VAL A 121 -18.22 5.72 -9.72
C VAL A 121 -18.90 6.66 -8.76
N GLN A 122 -20.20 6.82 -8.89
CA GLN A 122 -21.03 7.52 -7.93
C GLN A 122 -21.66 6.51 -6.97
N GLY A 123 -21.06 6.37 -5.78
CA GLY A 123 -21.55 5.47 -4.75
C GLY A 123 -22.76 6.03 -3.98
N LYS A 124 -22.84 7.35 -3.86
CA LYS A 124 -23.93 8.11 -3.25
C LYS A 124 -24.09 9.44 -3.98
N ALA A 125 -25.19 10.17 -3.73
CA ALA A 125 -25.49 11.43 -4.40
C ALA A 125 -24.30 12.43 -4.39
N ASP A 126 -23.59 12.48 -3.26
CA ASP A 126 -22.48 13.44 -3.03
C ASP A 126 -21.10 12.76 -2.97
N TRP A 127 -21.01 11.48 -3.40
CA TRP A 127 -19.78 10.70 -3.33
C TRP A 127 -19.40 10.14 -4.69
N ILE A 128 -18.44 10.78 -5.33
CA ILE A 128 -17.91 10.40 -6.65
C ILE A 128 -16.45 10.01 -6.48
N GLU A 129 -16.09 8.77 -6.88
CA GLU A 129 -14.74 8.23 -6.81
C GLU A 129 -14.17 7.94 -8.20
N PRO A 130 -12.87 8.16 -8.42
CA PRO A 130 -12.20 7.68 -9.61
C PRO A 130 -12.07 6.15 -9.60
N LEU A 131 -12.00 5.55 -10.78
CA LEU A 131 -11.80 4.10 -10.94
C LEU A 131 -10.33 3.67 -10.72
N ASN A 132 -9.68 4.21 -9.70
CA ASN A 132 -8.29 3.87 -9.39
C ASN A 132 -8.25 2.76 -8.34
N THR A 133 -7.62 1.65 -8.67
CA THR A 133 -7.42 0.54 -7.74
C THR A 133 -5.93 0.28 -7.49
N TYR A 134 -5.60 -0.04 -6.26
CA TYR A 134 -4.29 -0.56 -5.89
C TYR A 134 -4.44 -2.06 -5.63
N ALA A 135 -3.68 -2.86 -6.34
CA ALA A 135 -3.69 -4.31 -6.15
C ALA A 135 -2.31 -4.81 -5.74
N LEU A 136 -2.28 -5.70 -4.77
CA LEU A 136 -1.08 -6.37 -4.31
C LEU A 136 -1.23 -7.87 -4.48
N VAL A 137 -0.35 -8.46 -5.28
CA VAL A 137 -0.26 -9.91 -5.45
C VAL A 137 0.96 -10.43 -4.70
N ILE A 138 0.71 -11.22 -3.67
CA ILE A 138 1.74 -11.87 -2.86
C ILE A 138 1.83 -13.33 -3.28
N ALA A 139 3.02 -13.75 -3.67
CA ALA A 139 3.32 -15.13 -4.05
C ALA A 139 4.80 -15.41 -3.82
N MET A 140 5.16 -16.68 -3.63
CA MET A 140 6.54 -17.08 -3.39
C MET A 140 7.46 -16.75 -4.58
N PRO A 141 8.77 -16.67 -4.39
CA PRO A 141 9.72 -16.62 -5.49
C PRO A 141 9.47 -17.74 -6.51
N SER A 142 9.66 -17.46 -7.78
CA SER A 142 9.47 -18.41 -8.89
C SER A 142 8.01 -18.79 -9.22
N GLU A 143 7.00 -18.22 -8.57
CA GLU A 143 5.58 -18.46 -8.88
C GLU A 143 5.05 -17.64 -10.09
N ARG A 144 5.93 -17.33 -11.03
CA ARG A 144 5.60 -16.77 -12.36
C ARG A 144 4.78 -15.47 -12.36
N LYS A 145 4.84 -14.66 -11.27
CA LYS A 145 4.13 -13.36 -11.17
C LYS A 145 4.39 -12.46 -12.39
N SER A 146 5.68 -12.33 -12.76
CA SER A 146 6.09 -11.48 -13.89
C SER A 146 5.58 -12.01 -15.23
N ALA A 147 5.47 -13.33 -15.40
CA ALA A 147 4.92 -13.93 -16.62
C ALA A 147 3.44 -13.59 -16.76
N VAL A 148 2.66 -13.72 -15.69
CA VAL A 148 1.24 -13.35 -15.67
C VAL A 148 1.07 -11.86 -15.99
N GLN A 149 1.82 -10.99 -15.31
CA GLN A 149 1.76 -9.54 -15.54
C GLN A 149 2.11 -9.20 -17.00
N HIS A 150 3.19 -9.77 -17.53
CA HIS A 150 3.60 -9.52 -18.91
C HIS A 150 2.53 -9.96 -19.93
N MET A 151 1.97 -11.14 -19.75
CA MET A 151 0.91 -11.63 -20.64
C MET A 151 -0.35 -10.80 -20.57
N MET A 152 -0.77 -10.42 -19.35
CA MET A 152 -1.96 -9.58 -19.15
C MET A 152 -1.80 -8.16 -19.71
N LEU A 153 -0.59 -7.59 -19.70
CA LEU A 153 -0.29 -6.26 -20.27
C LEU A 153 -0.15 -6.28 -21.80
N LYS A 154 0.01 -7.44 -22.42
CA LYS A 154 0.28 -7.56 -23.85
C LYS A 154 -0.70 -6.79 -24.75
N PRO A 155 -2.03 -6.84 -24.54
CA PRO A 155 -2.98 -6.06 -25.33
C PRO A 155 -2.79 -4.55 -25.20
N VAL A 156 -2.51 -4.06 -23.98
CA VAL A 156 -2.30 -2.63 -23.70
C VAL A 156 -1.02 -2.14 -24.38
N ASN A 157 0.08 -2.89 -24.24
CA ASN A 157 1.34 -2.56 -24.88
C ASN A 157 1.24 -2.54 -26.42
N ALA A 158 0.49 -3.47 -26.99
CA ALA A 158 0.25 -3.50 -28.43
C ALA A 158 -0.55 -2.26 -28.89
N TYR A 159 -1.57 -1.87 -28.13
CA TYR A 159 -2.32 -0.64 -28.40
C TYR A 159 -1.45 0.60 -28.29
N GLU A 160 -0.64 0.71 -27.26
CA GLU A 160 0.29 1.83 -27.05
C GLU A 160 1.29 1.96 -28.19
N GLN A 161 1.87 0.85 -28.62
CA GLN A 161 2.78 0.84 -29.77
C GLN A 161 2.11 1.36 -31.04
N GLN A 162 0.90 0.87 -31.36
CA GLN A 162 0.13 1.35 -32.51
C GLN A 162 -0.24 2.83 -32.40
N TYR A 163 -0.62 3.29 -31.20
CA TYR A 163 -0.94 4.68 -30.95
C TYR A 163 0.28 5.58 -31.16
N ASN A 164 1.43 5.20 -30.61
CA ASN A 164 2.69 5.94 -30.75
C ASN A 164 3.15 5.99 -32.21
N GLN A 165 3.07 4.87 -32.97
CA GLN A 165 3.38 4.86 -34.38
C GLN A 165 2.49 5.81 -35.19
N ARG A 166 1.19 5.86 -34.92
CA ARG A 166 0.25 6.75 -35.62
C ARG A 166 0.48 8.24 -35.28
N ASN A 167 1.04 8.53 -34.14
CA ASN A 167 1.25 9.90 -33.65
C ASN A 167 2.72 10.35 -33.69
N ALA A 168 3.63 9.50 -34.15
CA ALA A 168 5.08 9.82 -34.20
C ALA A 168 5.36 11.13 -34.96
N ALA A 169 4.72 11.34 -36.09
CA ALA A 169 4.84 12.56 -36.89
C ALA A 169 4.36 13.84 -36.19
N LYS A 170 3.48 13.71 -35.18
CA LYS A 170 2.99 14.88 -34.39
C LYS A 170 3.94 15.23 -33.24
N VAL A 171 4.70 14.26 -32.75
CA VAL A 171 5.66 14.45 -31.65
C VAL A 171 6.97 15.04 -32.16
N GLU A 172 7.41 14.67 -33.39
CA GLU A 172 8.61 15.23 -34.01
C GLU A 172 8.45 16.69 -34.46
N GLY A 173 7.21 17.20 -34.54
CA GLY A 173 6.90 18.56 -35.00
C GLY A 173 6.58 19.56 -33.87
N SER A 174 6.66 19.15 -32.60
CA SER A 174 6.45 20.03 -31.43
C SER A 174 7.75 20.18 -30.61
#